data_81206cebd45c748f25642cb87ef5f44b
#
_entry.id   81206cebd45c748f25642cb87ef5f44b
#
_cell.length_a   1.000
_cell.length_b   1.000
_cell.length_c   1.000
_cell.angle_alpha   90.00
_cell.angle_beta   90.00
_cell.angle_gamma   90.00
#
_symmetry.space_group_name_H-M   'P 1'
#
loop_
_entity.id
_entity.type
_entity.pdbx_description
1 polymer ?
#
loop_
_entity_poly.entity_id
_entity_poly.type
_entity_poly.pdbx_seq_one_letter_code
_entity_poly.pdbx_strand_id
1 'polypeptide(L)'
;MKKRALSVCMLLCLLLSLLPGAALQEDAEDQTGGILREIRERGVLRVGTAGDYQPMSYLDPSSNTYVGFDAELAEDLAKDLEVSIEYVKTSWPTLMEDTLEGKFDLAVCGITVTEARKEQALMSDGYLENGKTILCRAEDAEKYLSLEAVNKPEVRVMENPGGLNEKFARENLPNATLIIHDINQEIPGLVASGEADVMITEIMEAGFYVGKDPRLAAPLIHEPFTQGQLGFLMPKGSEELLDYVNDFLKREKDTGRIDELAEKYIYGNTEEQTEDAA
;
A
#
# COMPACT_ATOMS: atom_id res chain seq x y z
N MET A 1 -77.50 27.03 46.06
CA MET A 1 -77.30 26.48 44.71
C MET A 1 -75.85 26.70 44.25
N LYS A 2 -74.84 26.05 44.79
CA LYS A 2 -73.43 26.10 44.37
C LYS A 2 -72.68 24.93 44.99
N LYS A 3 -72.95 23.69 44.68
CA LYS A 3 -72.17 22.50 45.10
C LYS A 3 -72.38 21.26 44.22
N ARG A 4 -72.54 21.39 42.88
CA ARG A 4 -72.67 20.23 42.02
C ARG A 4 -71.85 20.28 40.70
N ALA A 5 -70.87 21.20 40.60
CA ALA A 5 -70.06 21.38 39.37
C ALA A 5 -68.59 20.98 39.51
N LEU A 6 -68.15 20.35 40.64
CA LEU A 6 -66.76 20.08 40.92
C LEU A 6 -66.39 18.57 40.93
N SER A 7 -67.34 17.68 40.55
CA SER A 7 -67.11 16.25 40.66
C SER A 7 -67.05 15.49 39.35
N VAL A 8 -67.16 16.18 38.18
CA VAL A 8 -67.14 15.51 36.85
C VAL A 8 -65.81 15.73 36.14
N CYS A 9 -65.03 16.77 36.55
CA CYS A 9 -63.71 17.00 35.95
C CYS A 9 -62.58 16.11 36.52
N MET A 10 -62.79 15.41 37.64
CA MET A 10 -61.76 14.60 38.28
C MET A 10 -61.75 13.13 37.88
N LEU A 11 -62.71 12.68 37.08
CA LEU A 11 -62.83 11.31 36.60
C LEU A 11 -62.38 11.11 35.13
N LEU A 12 -62.04 12.21 34.41
CA LEU A 12 -61.57 12.15 33.03
C LEU A 12 -60.05 12.19 32.90
N CYS A 13 -59.29 12.46 33.99
CA CYS A 13 -57.83 12.51 34.00
C CYS A 13 -57.17 11.20 34.38
N LEU A 14 -57.92 10.14 34.72
CA LEU A 14 -57.34 8.86 35.20
C LEU A 14 -57.41 7.73 34.19
N LEU A 15 -57.83 8.00 32.93
CA LEU A 15 -57.92 6.98 31.87
C LEU A 15 -56.96 7.19 30.69
N LEU A 16 -55.96 8.09 30.84
CA LEU A 16 -54.92 8.37 29.79
C LEU A 16 -53.52 7.86 30.15
N SER A 17 -53.40 6.95 31.15
CA SER A 17 -52.08 6.46 31.61
C SER A 17 -51.80 4.97 31.38
N LEU A 18 -52.48 4.35 30.39
CA LEU A 18 -52.23 2.95 30.02
C LEU A 18 -52.12 2.78 28.48
N LEU A 19 -51.33 3.61 27.87
CA LEU A 19 -50.68 3.25 26.61
C LEU A 19 -49.31 2.67 26.97
N PRO A 20 -49.02 1.41 26.62
CA PRO A 20 -47.65 0.95 26.68
C PRO A 20 -46.83 1.84 25.79
N GLY A 21 -45.88 2.58 26.38
CA GLY A 21 -44.88 3.28 25.62
C GLY A 21 -44.20 2.26 24.74
N ALA A 22 -44.50 2.28 23.45
CA ALA A 22 -43.57 1.78 22.46
C ALA A 22 -42.32 2.65 22.67
N ALA A 23 -41.39 2.15 23.45
CA ALA A 23 -40.01 2.61 23.40
C ALA A 23 -39.65 2.40 21.92
N LEU A 24 -39.64 3.50 21.16
CA LEU A 24 -38.79 3.59 20.00
C LEU A 24 -37.41 3.29 20.58
N GLN A 25 -36.98 2.04 20.41
CA GLN A 25 -35.59 1.72 20.43
C GLN A 25 -35.06 2.52 19.24
N GLU A 26 -34.66 3.77 19.48
CA GLU A 26 -33.64 4.39 18.66
C GLU A 26 -32.47 3.41 18.79
N ASP A 27 -32.28 2.64 17.73
CA ASP A 27 -30.99 1.98 17.51
C ASP A 27 -29.98 3.07 17.79
N ALA A 28 -29.18 2.87 18.81
CA ALA A 28 -28.02 3.71 19.05
C ALA A 28 -27.09 3.44 17.87
N GLU A 29 -27.39 4.10 16.73
CA GLU A 29 -26.42 4.27 15.66
C GLU A 29 -25.20 4.87 16.33
N ASP A 30 -24.16 4.09 16.29
CA ASP A 30 -22.83 4.40 16.74
C ASP A 30 -22.46 5.86 16.32
N GLN A 31 -22.50 6.79 17.27
CA GLN A 31 -22.15 8.21 17.04
C GLN A 31 -20.64 8.43 16.98
N THR A 32 -19.85 7.36 16.94
CA THR A 32 -18.43 7.44 16.60
C THR A 32 -18.29 7.42 15.08
N GLY A 33 -18.42 8.60 14.47
CA GLY A 33 -18.18 8.77 13.05
C GLY A 33 -16.70 8.54 12.74
N GLY A 34 -16.32 7.28 12.48
CA GLY A 34 -14.98 6.90 12.05
C GLY A 34 -14.69 7.31 10.61
N ILE A 35 -13.42 7.24 10.22
CA ILE A 35 -12.95 7.60 8.86
C ILE A 35 -13.70 6.86 7.75
N LEU A 36 -14.14 5.62 8.01
CA LEU A 36 -14.88 4.80 7.04
C LEU A 36 -16.24 5.43 6.70
N ARG A 37 -16.93 5.99 7.69
CA ARG A 37 -18.19 6.73 7.47
C ARG A 37 -17.91 8.02 6.70
N GLU A 38 -16.87 8.76 7.06
CA GLU A 38 -16.48 10.00 6.35
C GLU A 38 -16.16 9.73 4.88
N ILE A 39 -15.47 8.62 4.56
CA ILE A 39 -15.18 8.20 3.19
C ILE A 39 -16.48 7.97 2.42
N ARG A 40 -17.43 7.23 3.00
CA ARG A 40 -18.73 6.94 2.37
C ARG A 40 -19.58 8.19 2.18
N GLU A 41 -19.66 9.05 3.18
CA GLU A 41 -20.41 10.32 3.10
C GLU A 41 -19.79 11.28 2.06
N ARG A 42 -18.47 11.33 1.97
CA ARG A 42 -17.72 12.10 0.95
C ARG A 42 -17.85 11.48 -0.45
N GLY A 43 -18.07 10.18 -0.55
CA GLY A 43 -18.15 9.43 -1.81
C GLY A 43 -16.81 9.27 -2.51
N VAL A 44 -15.69 9.45 -1.81
CA VAL A 44 -14.33 9.40 -2.36
C VAL A 44 -13.37 8.74 -1.38
N LEU A 45 -12.61 7.75 -1.85
CA LEU A 45 -11.44 7.20 -1.16
C LEU A 45 -10.20 7.95 -1.64
N ARG A 46 -9.48 8.63 -0.71
CA ARG A 46 -8.20 9.29 -1.02
C ARG A 46 -7.06 8.32 -0.79
N VAL A 47 -6.29 8.07 -1.84
CA VAL A 47 -5.22 7.05 -1.84
C VAL A 47 -3.87 7.72 -2.08
N GLY A 48 -2.99 7.69 -1.08
CA GLY A 48 -1.62 8.17 -1.17
C GLY A 48 -0.74 7.21 -1.96
N THR A 49 0.04 7.72 -2.92
CA THR A 49 1.02 6.93 -3.65
C THR A 49 2.19 7.78 -4.13
N ALA A 50 3.40 7.21 -4.10
CA ALA A 50 4.58 7.86 -4.66
C ALA A 50 4.53 7.89 -6.20
N GLY A 51 3.93 6.89 -6.82
CA GLY A 51 3.75 6.81 -8.27
C GLY A 51 5.05 6.60 -9.06
N ASP A 52 6.04 6.00 -8.42
CA ASP A 52 7.38 5.78 -8.98
C ASP A 52 7.90 4.34 -8.79
N TYR A 53 7.03 3.41 -8.35
CA TYR A 53 7.42 2.06 -7.97
C TYR A 53 6.71 0.99 -8.82
N GLN A 54 7.34 0.62 -9.94
CA GLN A 54 6.87 -0.46 -10.80
C GLN A 54 7.26 -1.83 -10.22
N PRO A 55 6.40 -2.86 -10.31
CA PRO A 55 5.07 -2.89 -10.94
C PRO A 55 3.91 -2.52 -10.01
N MET A 56 4.17 -2.03 -8.78
CA MET A 56 3.15 -1.87 -7.74
C MET A 56 2.24 -0.66 -7.98
N SER A 57 2.82 0.54 -8.05
CA SER A 57 2.07 1.76 -8.39
C SER A 57 2.98 2.79 -9.05
N TYR A 58 2.66 3.18 -10.26
CA TYR A 58 3.39 4.24 -10.96
C TYR A 58 2.47 5.12 -11.79
N LEU A 59 2.86 6.38 -11.96
CA LEU A 59 2.15 7.32 -12.81
C LEU A 59 2.60 7.10 -14.25
N ASP A 60 1.71 6.55 -15.08
CA ASP A 60 1.99 6.39 -16.52
C ASP A 60 2.00 7.75 -17.21
N PRO A 61 3.14 8.18 -17.77
CA PRO A 61 3.25 9.50 -18.40
C PRO A 61 2.43 9.63 -19.68
N SER A 62 2.02 8.53 -20.31
CA SER A 62 1.24 8.55 -21.54
C SER A 62 -0.25 8.78 -21.29
N SER A 63 -0.80 8.19 -20.23
CA SER A 63 -2.21 8.32 -19.86
C SER A 63 -2.44 9.32 -18.71
N ASN A 64 -1.39 9.69 -18.00
CA ASN A 64 -1.44 10.48 -16.76
C ASN A 64 -2.35 9.83 -15.69
N THR A 65 -2.36 8.49 -15.63
CA THR A 65 -3.09 7.70 -14.64
C THR A 65 -2.12 6.85 -13.82
N TYR A 66 -2.50 6.55 -12.58
CA TYR A 66 -1.77 5.59 -11.78
C TYR A 66 -2.14 4.18 -12.22
N VAL A 67 -1.15 3.34 -12.42
CA VAL A 67 -1.29 1.96 -12.88
C VAL A 67 -0.37 1.04 -12.09
N GLY A 68 -0.70 -0.25 -12.06
CA GLY A 68 0.08 -1.27 -11.39
C GLY A 68 -0.78 -2.12 -10.44
N PHE A 69 -0.14 -3.09 -9.81
CA PHE A 69 -0.78 -4.04 -8.90
C PHE A 69 -1.57 -3.32 -7.79
N ASP A 70 -0.89 -2.46 -7.02
CA ASP A 70 -1.50 -1.73 -5.90
C ASP A 70 -2.52 -0.69 -6.35
N ALA A 71 -2.28 -0.05 -7.50
CA ALA A 71 -3.22 0.91 -8.04
C ALA A 71 -4.55 0.22 -8.38
N GLU A 72 -4.52 -0.91 -9.08
CA GLU A 72 -5.73 -1.67 -9.42
C GLU A 72 -6.41 -2.27 -8.17
N LEU A 73 -5.63 -2.78 -7.21
CA LEU A 73 -6.17 -3.28 -5.95
C LEU A 73 -6.87 -2.18 -5.14
N ALA A 74 -6.34 -0.95 -5.15
CA ALA A 74 -6.98 0.20 -4.52
C ALA A 74 -8.25 0.64 -5.25
N GLU A 75 -8.30 0.52 -6.58
CA GLU A 75 -9.51 0.74 -7.36
C GLU A 75 -10.60 -0.30 -7.03
N ASP A 76 -10.21 -1.56 -6.84
CA ASP A 76 -11.13 -2.61 -6.43
C ASP A 76 -11.66 -2.36 -5.00
N LEU A 77 -10.83 -1.87 -4.07
CA LEU A 77 -11.27 -1.44 -2.73
C LEU A 77 -12.26 -0.26 -2.82
N ALA A 78 -12.01 0.74 -3.66
CA ALA A 78 -12.94 1.85 -3.83
C ALA A 78 -14.30 1.41 -4.39
N LYS A 79 -14.30 0.45 -5.34
CA LYS A 79 -15.53 -0.18 -5.86
C LYS A 79 -16.28 -0.97 -4.77
N ASP A 80 -15.57 -1.73 -3.92
CA ASP A 80 -16.15 -2.48 -2.80
C ASP A 80 -16.78 -1.54 -1.76
N LEU A 81 -16.19 -0.36 -1.56
CA LEU A 81 -16.73 0.71 -0.71
C LEU A 81 -17.88 1.51 -1.35
N GLU A 82 -18.17 1.29 -2.64
CA GLU A 82 -19.14 2.05 -3.46
C GLU A 82 -18.81 3.55 -3.57
N VAL A 83 -17.52 3.90 -3.62
CA VAL A 83 -17.01 5.27 -3.75
C VAL A 83 -16.09 5.42 -4.95
N SER A 84 -15.82 6.67 -5.36
CA SER A 84 -14.77 6.97 -6.33
C SER A 84 -13.39 6.97 -5.67
N ILE A 85 -12.32 6.87 -6.49
CA ILE A 85 -10.94 6.97 -6.03
C ILE A 85 -10.35 8.34 -6.38
N GLU A 86 -9.54 8.91 -5.49
CA GLU A 86 -8.70 10.08 -5.73
C GLU A 86 -7.27 9.75 -5.29
N TYR A 87 -6.33 9.79 -6.24
CA TYR A 87 -4.92 9.60 -5.90
C TYR A 87 -4.30 10.90 -5.42
N VAL A 88 -3.66 10.83 -4.25
CA VAL A 88 -2.90 11.92 -3.63
C VAL A 88 -1.42 11.63 -3.76
N LYS A 89 -0.69 12.48 -4.50
CA LYS A 89 0.74 12.28 -4.67
C LYS A 89 1.48 12.48 -3.34
N THR A 90 2.31 11.52 -2.99
CA THR A 90 3.30 11.60 -1.90
C THR A 90 4.70 11.26 -2.44
N SER A 91 5.66 11.02 -1.57
CA SER A 91 7.01 10.57 -1.91
C SER A 91 7.56 9.69 -0.80
N TRP A 92 8.57 8.88 -1.08
CA TRP A 92 9.17 8.03 -0.05
C TRP A 92 9.69 8.81 1.17
N PRO A 93 10.35 9.98 1.01
CA PRO A 93 10.76 10.80 2.15
C PRO A 93 9.60 11.34 3.00
N THR A 94 8.45 11.62 2.39
CA THR A 94 7.31 12.27 3.08
C THR A 94 6.17 11.31 3.44
N LEU A 95 6.21 10.06 2.96
CA LEU A 95 5.12 9.08 3.10
C LEU A 95 4.58 8.97 4.54
N MET A 96 5.48 8.84 5.52
CA MET A 96 5.05 8.71 6.92
C MET A 96 4.47 10.01 7.46
N GLU A 97 5.07 11.17 7.17
CA GLU A 97 4.56 12.49 7.56
C GLU A 97 3.19 12.75 6.94
N ASP A 98 3.06 12.54 5.63
CA ASP A 98 1.79 12.71 4.89
C ASP A 98 0.67 11.79 5.42
N THR A 99 1.04 10.56 5.83
CA THR A 99 0.11 9.62 6.49
C THR A 99 -0.35 10.16 7.84
N LEU A 100 0.58 10.62 8.69
CA LEU A 100 0.27 11.12 10.03
C LEU A 100 -0.52 12.42 10.00
N GLU A 101 -0.34 13.24 8.96
CA GLU A 101 -1.11 14.45 8.71
C GLU A 101 -2.50 14.19 8.10
N GLY A 102 -2.82 12.93 7.74
CA GLY A 102 -4.11 12.56 7.14
C GLY A 102 -4.36 13.16 5.77
N LYS A 103 -3.29 13.36 4.95
CA LYS A 103 -3.43 13.89 3.59
C LYS A 103 -4.26 12.96 2.70
N PHE A 104 -4.27 11.69 3.02
CA PHE A 104 -5.04 10.63 2.37
C PHE A 104 -5.61 9.67 3.43
N ASP A 105 -6.57 8.85 3.04
CA ASP A 105 -7.23 7.90 3.95
C ASP A 105 -6.38 6.64 4.16
N LEU A 106 -5.69 6.21 3.09
CA LEU A 106 -4.70 5.14 3.11
C LEU A 106 -3.64 5.38 2.02
N ALA A 107 -2.49 4.70 2.13
CA ALA A 107 -1.46 4.73 1.10
C ALA A 107 -1.14 3.33 0.58
N VAL A 108 -0.85 3.26 -0.74
CA VAL A 108 -0.46 2.08 -1.48
C VAL A 108 0.69 2.42 -2.43
N CYS A 109 1.76 1.69 -2.43
CA CYS A 109 2.86 1.75 -3.42
C CYS A 109 3.94 0.70 -3.11
N GLY A 110 3.56 -0.56 -2.89
CA GLY A 110 4.52 -1.58 -2.48
C GLY A 110 5.09 -1.33 -1.09
N ILE A 111 4.25 -0.95 -0.14
CA ILE A 111 4.69 -0.53 1.20
C ILE A 111 4.98 -1.77 2.05
N THR A 112 6.24 -2.03 2.35
CA THR A 112 6.64 -3.15 3.22
C THR A 112 6.12 -2.93 4.64
N VAL A 113 5.44 -3.95 5.18
CA VAL A 113 5.00 -4.00 6.58
C VAL A 113 6.22 -4.12 7.48
N THR A 114 6.40 -3.18 8.41
CA THR A 114 7.49 -3.18 9.40
C THR A 114 7.01 -2.77 10.77
N GLU A 115 7.64 -3.25 11.83
CA GLU A 115 7.29 -2.85 13.21
C GLU A 115 7.48 -1.33 13.41
N ALA A 116 8.51 -0.73 12.83
CA ALA A 116 8.74 0.71 12.92
C ALA A 116 7.58 1.55 12.31
N ARG A 117 6.93 1.05 11.25
CA ARG A 117 5.73 1.68 10.68
C ARG A 117 4.51 1.44 11.55
N LYS A 118 4.32 0.22 12.09
CA LYS A 118 3.22 -0.12 13.00
C LYS A 118 3.25 0.67 14.30
N GLU A 119 4.43 1.03 14.79
CA GLU A 119 4.55 1.89 15.97
C GLU A 119 3.97 3.30 15.75
N GLN A 120 4.06 3.82 14.53
CA GLN A 120 3.68 5.18 14.19
C GLN A 120 2.30 5.28 13.52
N ALA A 121 1.91 4.31 12.71
CA ALA A 121 0.71 4.29 11.89
C ALA A 121 0.04 2.91 11.96
N LEU A 122 -1.08 2.71 11.25
CA LEU A 122 -1.71 1.42 11.08
C LEU A 122 -1.21 0.79 9.77
N MET A 123 -0.96 -0.52 9.81
CA MET A 123 -0.62 -1.31 8.63
C MET A 123 -1.64 -2.44 8.49
N SER A 124 -2.13 -2.67 7.28
CA SER A 124 -2.97 -3.82 7.00
C SER A 124 -2.20 -5.14 7.17
N ASP A 125 -2.93 -6.24 7.16
CA ASP A 125 -2.36 -7.56 6.95
C ASP A 125 -1.60 -7.60 5.61
N GLY A 126 -0.57 -8.45 5.55
CA GLY A 126 0.21 -8.62 4.34
C GLY A 126 -0.55 -9.36 3.25
N TYR A 127 -0.54 -8.80 2.04
CA TYR A 127 -1.23 -9.40 0.90
C TYR A 127 -0.28 -10.08 -0.10
N LEU A 128 1.01 -9.70 -0.12
CA LEU A 128 2.01 -10.22 -1.04
C LEU A 128 3.37 -10.35 -0.34
N GLU A 129 4.03 -11.51 -0.53
CA GLU A 129 5.39 -11.70 0.00
C GLU A 129 6.39 -10.80 -0.69
N ASN A 130 7.37 -10.31 0.06
CA ASN A 130 8.40 -9.43 -0.45
C ASN A 130 9.73 -9.62 0.30
N GLY A 131 10.82 -9.12 -0.28
CA GLY A 131 12.14 -9.19 0.33
C GLY A 131 13.17 -8.42 -0.47
N LYS A 132 14.22 -7.93 0.19
CA LYS A 132 15.28 -7.17 -0.47
C LYS A 132 16.24 -8.07 -1.21
N THR A 133 16.58 -7.65 -2.42
CA THR A 133 17.50 -8.36 -3.32
C THR A 133 18.43 -7.37 -4.03
N ILE A 134 19.27 -7.90 -4.90
CA ILE A 134 20.19 -7.14 -5.75
C ILE A 134 19.64 -7.12 -7.17
N LEU A 135 19.63 -5.94 -7.79
CA LEU A 135 19.52 -5.75 -9.23
C LEU A 135 20.88 -5.28 -9.75
N CYS A 136 21.44 -5.95 -10.74
CA CYS A 136 22.72 -5.64 -11.33
C CYS A 136 22.72 -5.93 -12.84
N ARG A 137 23.82 -5.65 -13.53
CA ARG A 137 23.96 -6.10 -14.92
C ARG A 137 24.02 -7.62 -15.00
N ALA A 138 23.44 -8.20 -16.06
CA ALA A 138 23.44 -9.65 -16.30
C ALA A 138 24.86 -10.22 -16.39
N GLU A 139 25.81 -9.52 -17.00
CA GLU A 139 27.23 -9.90 -17.09
C GLU A 139 27.95 -9.90 -15.75
N ASP A 140 27.42 -9.20 -14.73
CA ASP A 140 27.98 -9.07 -13.40
C ASP A 140 27.26 -9.94 -12.36
N ALA A 141 26.26 -10.73 -12.74
CA ALA A 141 25.41 -11.50 -11.82
C ALA A 141 26.25 -12.40 -10.87
N GLU A 142 27.26 -13.08 -11.40
CA GLU A 142 28.14 -13.95 -10.62
C GLU A 142 29.06 -13.20 -9.63
N LYS A 143 29.17 -11.85 -9.74
CA LYS A 143 29.98 -11.03 -8.84
C LYS A 143 29.24 -10.65 -7.57
N TYR A 144 27.89 -10.53 -7.64
CA TYR A 144 27.07 -9.94 -6.59
C TYR A 144 26.12 -10.96 -5.96
N LEU A 145 26.69 -12.04 -5.41
CA LEU A 145 25.95 -13.16 -4.79
C LEU A 145 25.82 -13.01 -3.26
N SER A 146 26.25 -11.89 -2.68
CA SER A 146 26.12 -11.62 -1.24
C SER A 146 26.30 -10.13 -0.94
N LEU A 147 25.88 -9.70 0.27
CA LEU A 147 26.14 -8.33 0.75
C LEU A 147 27.64 -8.03 0.85
N GLU A 148 28.48 -9.00 1.24
CA GLU A 148 29.93 -8.83 1.31
C GLU A 148 30.55 -8.58 -0.07
N ALA A 149 29.99 -9.18 -1.12
CA ALA A 149 30.45 -8.96 -2.49
C ALA A 149 30.12 -7.55 -2.98
N VAL A 150 29.01 -6.96 -2.52
CA VAL A 150 28.58 -5.59 -2.85
C VAL A 150 29.26 -4.55 -1.94
N ASN A 151 29.52 -4.89 -0.67
CA ASN A 151 30.04 -3.94 0.32
C ASN A 151 31.52 -3.65 0.14
N LYS A 152 31.92 -3.10 -1.01
CA LYS A 152 33.31 -2.77 -1.37
C LYS A 152 33.40 -1.34 -1.89
N PRO A 153 34.51 -0.62 -1.63
CA PRO A 153 34.67 0.79 -2.02
C PRO A 153 34.51 1.08 -3.52
N GLU A 154 34.84 0.09 -4.35
CA GLU A 154 34.75 0.17 -5.80
C GLU A 154 33.33 -0.07 -6.35
N VAL A 155 32.40 -0.61 -5.53
CA VAL A 155 31.03 -0.89 -5.95
C VAL A 155 30.15 0.34 -5.74
N ARG A 156 29.51 0.75 -6.82
CA ARG A 156 28.57 1.89 -6.83
C ARG A 156 27.16 1.36 -6.67
N VAL A 157 26.56 1.66 -5.53
CA VAL A 157 25.17 1.31 -5.20
C VAL A 157 24.32 2.56 -5.42
N MET A 158 23.27 2.47 -6.24
CA MET A 158 22.39 3.60 -6.51
C MET A 158 20.99 3.35 -5.94
N GLU A 159 20.48 4.35 -5.20
CA GLU A 159 19.20 4.28 -4.51
C GLU A 159 18.43 5.59 -4.66
N ASN A 160 17.10 5.51 -4.62
CA ASN A 160 16.25 6.69 -4.46
C ASN A 160 16.17 7.09 -2.98
N PRO A 161 15.99 8.41 -2.68
CA PRO A 161 16.01 8.90 -1.30
C PRO A 161 14.77 8.51 -0.49
N GLY A 162 14.94 8.30 0.82
CA GLY A 162 13.88 8.23 1.85
C GLY A 162 13.19 6.89 2.00
N GLY A 163 13.47 5.91 1.12
CA GLY A 163 12.89 4.58 1.17
C GLY A 163 13.63 3.60 2.09
N LEU A 164 13.03 2.41 2.25
CA LEU A 164 13.66 1.31 3.00
C LEU A 164 14.88 0.74 2.25
N ASN A 165 14.99 0.93 0.93
CA ASN A 165 16.14 0.47 0.14
C ASN A 165 17.38 1.30 0.45
N GLU A 166 17.26 2.64 0.43
CA GLU A 166 18.34 3.53 0.87
C GLU A 166 18.78 3.23 2.31
N LYS A 167 17.82 3.10 3.23
CA LYS A 167 18.13 2.76 4.63
C LYS A 167 18.90 1.45 4.72
N PHE A 168 18.44 0.40 4.02
CA PHE A 168 19.10 -0.90 4.02
C PHE A 168 20.52 -0.81 3.45
N ALA A 169 20.72 -0.09 2.33
CA ALA A 169 22.03 0.13 1.75
C ALA A 169 23.00 0.83 2.74
N ARG A 170 22.55 1.90 3.39
CA ARG A 170 23.36 2.62 4.39
C ARG A 170 23.75 1.78 5.59
N GLU A 171 22.85 0.92 6.07
CA GLU A 171 23.07 0.07 7.25
C GLU A 171 23.95 -1.15 6.95
N ASN A 172 23.82 -1.74 5.76
CA ASN A 172 24.44 -3.02 5.43
C ASN A 172 25.63 -2.92 4.46
N LEU A 173 25.76 -1.79 3.75
CA LEU A 173 26.81 -1.57 2.74
C LEU A 173 27.66 -0.32 3.05
N PRO A 174 28.18 -0.17 4.30
CA PRO A 174 28.87 1.06 4.72
C PRO A 174 30.17 1.34 3.97
N ASN A 175 30.75 0.35 3.28
CA ASN A 175 31.99 0.52 2.52
C ASN A 175 31.73 0.79 1.03
N ALA A 176 30.54 0.47 0.50
CA ALA A 176 30.19 0.72 -0.88
C ALA A 176 30.02 2.22 -1.16
N THR A 177 30.20 2.62 -2.40
CA THR A 177 29.93 4.00 -2.83
C THR A 177 28.43 4.17 -3.08
N LEU A 178 27.69 4.77 -2.13
CA LEU A 178 26.28 5.05 -2.28
C LEU A 178 26.04 6.32 -3.10
N ILE A 179 25.26 6.19 -4.17
CA ILE A 179 24.81 7.28 -5.06
C ILE A 179 23.29 7.45 -4.87
N ILE A 180 22.85 8.67 -4.60
CA ILE A 180 21.44 8.99 -4.49
C ILE A 180 20.96 9.59 -5.82
N HIS A 181 19.88 9.00 -6.37
CA HIS A 181 19.21 9.44 -7.58
C HIS A 181 17.71 9.63 -7.32
N ASP A 182 17.20 10.82 -7.62
CA ASP A 182 15.85 11.23 -7.19
C ASP A 182 14.70 10.46 -7.86
N ILE A 183 14.95 9.88 -9.04
CA ILE A 183 13.92 9.22 -9.87
C ILE A 183 14.13 7.71 -9.84
N ASN A 184 13.37 7.00 -8.98
CA ASN A 184 13.50 5.55 -8.80
C ASN A 184 13.44 4.79 -10.14
N GLN A 185 12.51 5.14 -11.01
CA GLN A 185 12.29 4.44 -12.29
C GLN A 185 13.46 4.53 -13.27
N GLU A 186 14.39 5.46 -13.10
CA GLU A 186 15.58 5.60 -13.95
C GLU A 186 16.72 4.70 -13.49
N ILE A 187 16.77 4.35 -12.19
CA ILE A 187 17.89 3.62 -11.59
C ILE A 187 18.20 2.30 -12.29
N PRO A 188 17.21 1.43 -12.61
CA PRO A 188 17.50 0.18 -13.34
C PRO A 188 18.19 0.42 -14.69
N GLY A 189 17.77 1.46 -15.43
CA GLY A 189 18.42 1.86 -16.69
C GLY A 189 19.86 2.34 -16.50
N LEU A 190 20.13 3.08 -15.41
CA LEU A 190 21.47 3.56 -15.04
C LEU A 190 22.37 2.41 -14.59
N VAL A 191 21.84 1.38 -13.94
CA VAL A 191 22.57 0.13 -13.67
C VAL A 191 22.88 -0.60 -14.96
N ALA A 192 21.90 -0.74 -15.86
CA ALA A 192 22.08 -1.41 -17.14
C ALA A 192 23.11 -0.72 -18.04
N SER A 193 23.23 0.61 -17.97
CA SER A 193 24.20 1.41 -18.72
C SER A 193 25.60 1.48 -18.08
N GLY A 194 25.73 0.98 -16.83
CA GLY A 194 27.02 0.98 -16.12
C GLY A 194 27.34 2.29 -15.38
N GLU A 195 26.37 3.17 -15.18
CA GLU A 195 26.52 4.36 -14.33
C GLU A 195 26.48 4.03 -12.85
N ALA A 196 25.79 2.93 -12.49
CA ALA A 196 25.92 2.26 -11.21
C ALA A 196 26.23 0.76 -11.42
N ASP A 197 26.59 0.07 -10.36
CA ASP A 197 26.89 -1.37 -10.44
C ASP A 197 25.73 -2.22 -9.91
N VAL A 198 25.06 -1.70 -8.86
CA VAL A 198 24.01 -2.40 -8.12
C VAL A 198 22.94 -1.40 -7.70
N MET A 199 21.68 -1.86 -7.69
CA MET A 199 20.58 -1.29 -6.95
C MET A 199 20.13 -2.33 -5.90
N ILE A 200 19.98 -1.93 -4.64
CA ILE A 200 19.25 -2.73 -3.67
C ILE A 200 17.78 -2.43 -3.85
N THR A 201 17.03 -3.43 -4.19
CA THR A 201 15.58 -3.30 -4.38
C THR A 201 14.85 -4.49 -3.76
N GLU A 202 13.60 -4.66 -4.12
CA GLU A 202 12.75 -5.74 -3.64
C GLU A 202 12.45 -6.71 -4.78
N ILE A 203 12.14 -7.97 -4.43
CA ILE A 203 11.99 -9.05 -5.42
C ILE A 203 10.94 -8.71 -6.50
N MET A 204 9.88 -7.95 -6.15
CA MET A 204 8.84 -7.58 -7.12
C MET A 204 9.38 -6.61 -8.17
N GLU A 205 10.07 -5.56 -7.76
CA GLU A 205 10.66 -4.57 -8.65
C GLU A 205 11.81 -5.18 -9.47
N ALA A 206 12.69 -5.95 -8.82
CA ALA A 206 13.79 -6.63 -9.50
C ALA A 206 13.28 -7.57 -10.62
N GLY A 207 12.28 -8.41 -10.30
CA GLY A 207 11.68 -9.33 -11.28
C GLY A 207 11.07 -8.61 -12.47
N PHE A 208 10.34 -7.52 -12.22
CA PHE A 208 9.76 -6.70 -13.26
C PHE A 208 10.81 -6.13 -14.23
N TYR A 209 11.91 -5.57 -13.71
CA TYR A 209 12.95 -4.98 -14.57
C TYR A 209 13.79 -6.03 -15.29
N VAL A 210 14.09 -7.18 -14.65
CA VAL A 210 14.76 -8.30 -15.33
C VAL A 210 13.90 -8.84 -16.47
N GLY A 211 12.58 -8.94 -16.29
CA GLY A 211 11.66 -9.33 -17.35
C GLY A 211 11.59 -8.36 -18.53
N LYS A 212 11.93 -7.07 -18.33
CA LYS A 212 11.86 -6.03 -19.38
C LYS A 212 13.20 -5.71 -20.03
N ASP A 213 14.30 -5.87 -19.33
CA ASP A 213 15.64 -5.54 -19.86
C ASP A 213 16.60 -6.71 -19.67
N PRO A 214 16.94 -7.44 -20.74
CA PRO A 214 17.83 -8.59 -20.68
C PRO A 214 19.28 -8.24 -20.27
N ARG A 215 19.62 -6.97 -20.18
CA ARG A 215 20.92 -6.51 -19.65
C ARG A 215 20.99 -6.57 -18.11
N LEU A 216 19.84 -6.76 -17.44
CA LEU A 216 19.71 -6.81 -15.99
C LEU A 216 19.57 -8.25 -15.49
N ALA A 217 19.98 -8.47 -14.26
CA ALA A 217 19.81 -9.72 -13.51
C ALA A 217 19.53 -9.42 -12.02
N ALA A 218 18.79 -10.33 -11.40
CA ALA A 218 18.56 -10.34 -9.95
C ALA A 218 19.01 -11.71 -9.38
N PRO A 219 20.30 -11.92 -9.14
CA PRO A 219 20.86 -13.25 -8.85
C PRO A 219 20.35 -13.84 -7.54
N LEU A 220 19.80 -13.02 -6.64
CA LEU A 220 19.28 -13.45 -5.33
C LEU A 220 17.75 -13.27 -5.22
N ILE A 221 17.02 -13.26 -6.35
CA ILE A 221 15.57 -13.05 -6.35
C ILE A 221 14.80 -14.15 -5.59
N HIS A 222 15.33 -15.39 -5.58
CA HIS A 222 14.73 -16.52 -4.85
C HIS A 222 15.30 -16.71 -3.44
N GLU A 223 16.36 -16.00 -3.09
CA GLU A 223 17.03 -16.02 -1.79
C GLU A 223 17.28 -14.59 -1.30
N PRO A 224 16.21 -13.78 -1.09
CA PRO A 224 16.36 -12.39 -0.71
C PRO A 224 16.97 -12.23 0.68
N PHE A 225 17.63 -11.10 0.92
CA PHE A 225 18.28 -10.78 2.21
C PHE A 225 17.31 -10.61 3.36
N THR A 226 16.06 -10.26 3.06
CA THR A 226 15.00 -10.07 4.06
C THR A 226 13.75 -10.80 3.64
N GLN A 227 12.90 -11.08 4.61
CA GLN A 227 11.54 -11.58 4.39
C GLN A 227 10.56 -10.57 4.96
N GLY A 228 9.50 -10.28 4.24
CA GLY A 228 8.48 -9.34 4.62
C GLY A 228 7.24 -9.49 3.75
N GLN A 229 6.27 -8.64 3.98
CA GLN A 229 5.03 -8.59 3.21
C GLN A 229 4.72 -7.15 2.87
N LEU A 230 3.99 -6.94 1.78
CA LEU A 230 3.41 -5.66 1.42
C LEU A 230 2.06 -5.47 2.08
N GLY A 231 1.75 -4.26 2.49
CA GLY A 231 0.49 -3.90 3.14
C GLY A 231 0.11 -2.44 2.89
N PHE A 232 -1.14 -2.10 3.18
CA PHE A 232 -1.64 -0.73 3.10
C PHE A 232 -1.32 0.02 4.39
N LEU A 233 -0.94 1.28 4.25
CA LEU A 233 -0.58 2.16 5.36
C LEU A 233 -1.70 3.17 5.62
N MET A 234 -2.10 3.34 6.89
CA MET A 234 -3.20 4.23 7.30
C MET A 234 -2.83 5.04 8.53
N PRO A 235 -3.39 6.24 8.73
CA PRO A 235 -3.18 7.00 9.96
C PRO A 235 -3.81 6.28 11.17
N LYS A 236 -3.24 6.48 12.37
CA LYS A 236 -3.86 6.03 13.62
C LYS A 236 -5.22 6.70 13.80
N GLY A 237 -6.16 5.98 14.42
CA GLY A 237 -7.56 6.41 14.52
C GLY A 237 -8.42 5.94 13.33
N SER A 238 -7.85 5.15 12.41
CA SER A 238 -8.54 4.56 11.27
C SER A 238 -8.77 3.05 11.45
N GLU A 239 -8.97 2.57 12.69
CA GLU A 239 -9.08 1.15 13.03
C GLU A 239 -10.24 0.48 12.28
N GLU A 240 -11.39 1.15 12.11
CA GLU A 240 -12.51 0.62 11.32
C GLU A 240 -12.16 0.45 9.84
N LEU A 241 -11.40 1.39 9.26
CA LEU A 241 -10.91 1.26 7.89
C LEU A 241 -9.89 0.14 7.77
N LEU A 242 -9.03 -0.03 8.77
CA LEU A 242 -8.07 -1.14 8.84
C LEU A 242 -8.78 -2.49 8.84
N ASP A 243 -9.80 -2.66 9.69
CA ASP A 243 -10.57 -3.90 9.77
C ASP A 243 -11.26 -4.19 8.44
N TYR A 244 -11.88 -3.15 7.83
CA TYR A 244 -12.51 -3.28 6.53
C TYR A 244 -11.50 -3.67 5.42
N VAL A 245 -10.34 -3.03 5.40
CA VAL A 245 -9.26 -3.33 4.44
C VAL A 245 -8.75 -4.75 4.62
N ASN A 246 -8.56 -5.22 5.86
CA ASN A 246 -8.11 -6.60 6.11
C ASN A 246 -9.15 -7.63 5.66
N ASP A 247 -10.43 -7.38 5.90
CA ASP A 247 -11.52 -8.23 5.40
C ASP A 247 -11.59 -8.22 3.87
N PHE A 248 -11.40 -7.07 3.23
CA PHE A 248 -11.31 -6.93 1.78
C PHE A 248 -10.12 -7.74 1.24
N LEU A 249 -8.90 -7.52 1.72
CA LEU A 249 -7.70 -8.23 1.28
C LEU A 249 -7.83 -9.75 1.43
N LYS A 250 -8.47 -10.18 2.52
CA LYS A 250 -8.77 -11.60 2.71
C LYS A 250 -9.71 -12.13 1.63
N ARG A 251 -10.79 -11.41 1.30
CA ARG A 251 -11.73 -11.82 0.23
C ARG A 251 -11.02 -11.86 -1.12
N GLU A 252 -10.23 -10.85 -1.46
CA GLU A 252 -9.48 -10.80 -2.72
C GLU A 252 -8.47 -11.96 -2.84
N LYS A 253 -7.85 -12.36 -1.73
CA LYS A 253 -6.99 -13.55 -1.67
C LYS A 253 -7.80 -14.84 -1.83
N ASP A 254 -8.90 -14.98 -1.10
CA ASP A 254 -9.75 -16.19 -1.14
C ASP A 254 -10.40 -16.41 -2.52
N THR A 255 -10.66 -15.34 -3.28
CA THR A 255 -11.22 -15.38 -4.64
C THR A 255 -10.15 -15.57 -5.74
N GLY A 256 -8.86 -15.46 -5.41
CA GLY A 256 -7.75 -15.53 -6.36
C GLY A 256 -7.46 -14.22 -7.08
N ARG A 257 -8.07 -13.09 -6.69
CA ARG A 257 -7.84 -11.79 -7.32
C ARG A 257 -6.41 -11.28 -7.12
N ILE A 258 -5.82 -11.54 -5.95
CA ILE A 258 -4.42 -11.22 -5.66
C ILE A 258 -3.49 -11.97 -6.63
N ASP A 259 -3.76 -13.25 -6.88
CA ASP A 259 -2.96 -14.06 -7.81
C ASP A 259 -3.13 -13.59 -9.26
N GLU A 260 -4.36 -13.22 -9.66
CA GLU A 260 -4.64 -12.64 -10.98
C GLU A 260 -3.86 -11.33 -11.22
N LEU A 261 -3.84 -10.43 -10.21
CA LEU A 261 -3.07 -9.19 -10.28
C LEU A 261 -1.56 -9.46 -10.30
N ALA A 262 -1.08 -10.45 -9.54
CA ALA A 262 0.32 -10.84 -9.54
C ALA A 262 0.72 -11.38 -10.91
N GLU A 263 -0.10 -12.22 -11.53
CA GLU A 263 0.11 -12.71 -12.89
C GLU A 263 0.16 -11.57 -13.89
N LYS A 264 -0.81 -10.66 -13.83
CA LYS A 264 -0.92 -9.53 -14.75
C LYS A 264 0.27 -8.57 -14.67
N TYR A 265 0.74 -8.23 -13.48
CA TYR A 265 1.70 -7.14 -13.28
C TYR A 265 3.13 -7.60 -12.96
N ILE A 266 3.29 -8.77 -12.35
CA ILE A 266 4.58 -9.23 -11.84
C ILE A 266 5.13 -10.38 -12.69
N TYR A 267 4.32 -11.44 -12.92
CA TYR A 267 4.80 -12.68 -13.53
C TYR A 267 4.57 -12.76 -15.05
N GLY A 268 3.43 -12.24 -15.56
CA GLY A 268 3.05 -12.35 -16.97
C GLY A 268 4.00 -11.63 -17.95
N ASN A 269 4.86 -10.75 -17.45
CA ASN A 269 5.91 -10.14 -18.27
C ASN A 269 7.13 -11.05 -18.49
N THR A 270 7.19 -12.23 -17.84
CA THR A 270 8.31 -13.20 -17.96
C THR A 270 8.05 -14.29 -19.00
N GLU A 271 6.79 -14.55 -19.38
CA GLU A 271 6.45 -15.65 -20.30
C GLU A 271 6.58 -15.28 -21.78
N GLU A 272 6.37 -14.03 -22.19
CA GLU A 272 6.50 -13.62 -23.61
C GLU A 272 7.92 -13.75 -24.17
N GLN A 273 8.97 -13.86 -23.34
CA GLN A 273 10.36 -13.99 -23.79
C GLN A 273 10.80 -15.43 -24.06
N THR A 274 10.04 -16.44 -23.62
CA THR A 274 10.39 -17.84 -23.85
C THR A 274 9.83 -18.41 -25.15
N GLU A 275 8.81 -17.80 -25.75
CA GLU A 275 8.25 -18.22 -27.06
C GLU A 275 8.99 -17.64 -28.27
N ASP A 276 9.64 -16.47 -28.16
CA ASP A 276 10.43 -15.88 -29.27
C ASP A 276 11.87 -16.40 -29.36
N ALA A 277 12.32 -17.25 -28.41
CA ALA A 277 13.67 -17.84 -28.38
C ALA A 277 13.72 -19.32 -28.80
N ALA A 278 12.62 -19.93 -29.27
CA ALA A 278 12.49 -21.28 -29.78
C ALA A 278 12.20 -21.27 -31.30
#